data_d87177c907fe47ec0fc6abbb3da16d3d
#
_entry.id   d87177c907fe47ec0fc6abbb3da16d3d
#
_cell.length_a   1.000
_cell.length_b   1.000
_cell.length_c   1.000
_cell.angle_alpha   90.00
_cell.angle_beta   90.00
_cell.angle_gamma   90.00
#
_symmetry.space_group_name_H-M   'P 1'
#
loop_
_entity.id
_entity.type
_entity.pdbx_description
1 polymer ?
#
loop_
_entity_poly.entity_id
_entity_poly.type
_entity_poly.pdbx_seq_one_letter_code
_entity_poly.pdbx_strand_id
1 'polypeptide(L)'
;RLVAWLVRHHLLLSLSAQKKDINDPAVISNFAALVGDETHLDYLYLLTVADVRATSPKLWNSWKAQLFEELYEMTKRALRRGLENPIDKDELLSEKKQVAKELLKSGSLSDAEIDRIWANFGEEYFLRCRPEEISWHTQLLVNFDPVRRPFLVEAQNDESSAGTTVFLYTPQGHFTFATATAVLDEFGLTIVDARVIPLERDYSLSVYVVLEQNGQRIPDAARCGQLQQRL
;
A
#
# COMPACT_ATOMS: atom_id res chain seq x y z
N ARG A 1 22.39 -26.46 -9.30
CA ARG A 1 21.12 -26.11 -9.97
C ARG A 1 20.58 -24.77 -9.44
N LEU A 2 20.50 -24.57 -8.11
CA LEU A 2 20.00 -23.34 -7.48
C LEU A 2 20.75 -22.08 -7.96
N VAL A 3 22.10 -22.07 -7.93
CA VAL A 3 22.89 -20.90 -8.35
C VAL A 3 22.60 -20.49 -9.80
N ALA A 4 22.53 -21.46 -10.72
CA ALA A 4 22.22 -21.17 -12.13
C ALA A 4 20.79 -20.59 -12.30
N TRP A 5 19.84 -21.04 -11.50
CA TRP A 5 18.49 -20.50 -11.45
C TRP A 5 18.49 -19.06 -10.92
N LEU A 6 19.19 -18.80 -9.82
CA LEU A 6 19.33 -17.46 -9.23
C LEU A 6 19.96 -16.47 -10.21
N VAL A 7 21.05 -16.84 -10.89
CA VAL A 7 21.68 -15.99 -11.91
C VAL A 7 20.70 -15.63 -13.01
N ARG A 8 19.89 -16.59 -13.46
CA ARG A 8 18.89 -16.35 -14.51
C ARG A 8 17.73 -15.47 -14.06
N HIS A 9 17.35 -15.57 -12.78
CA HIS A 9 16.13 -14.95 -12.24
C HIS A 9 16.41 -13.84 -11.21
N HIS A 10 17.66 -13.32 -11.09
CA HIS A 10 18.04 -12.35 -10.05
C HIS A 10 17.17 -11.08 -10.03
N LEU A 11 16.62 -10.66 -11.18
CA LEU A 11 15.74 -9.50 -11.28
C LEU A 11 14.26 -9.84 -11.05
N LEU A 12 13.88 -11.12 -10.92
CA LEU A 12 12.49 -11.54 -10.92
C LEU A 12 11.69 -10.91 -9.77
N LEU A 13 12.25 -10.92 -8.55
CA LEU A 13 11.58 -10.34 -7.38
C LEU A 13 11.47 -8.81 -7.50
N SER A 14 12.55 -8.12 -7.85
CA SER A 14 12.55 -6.66 -7.97
C SER A 14 11.62 -6.16 -9.06
N LEU A 15 11.58 -6.84 -10.22
CA LEU A 15 10.68 -6.48 -11.31
C LEU A 15 9.21 -6.78 -10.97
N SER A 16 8.93 -7.89 -10.30
CA SER A 16 7.57 -8.24 -9.89
C SER A 16 7.04 -7.26 -8.86
N ALA A 17 7.81 -6.96 -7.82
CA ALA A 17 7.41 -6.02 -6.77
C ALA A 17 7.17 -4.60 -7.30
N GLN A 18 8.03 -4.10 -8.20
CA GLN A 18 7.97 -2.71 -8.65
C GLN A 18 7.06 -2.45 -9.86
N LYS A 19 6.70 -3.49 -10.64
CA LYS A 19 5.97 -3.32 -11.90
C LYS A 19 4.61 -4.03 -11.94
N LYS A 20 4.31 -4.85 -10.95
CA LYS A 20 3.04 -5.58 -10.88
C LYS A 20 2.28 -5.19 -9.62
N ASP A 21 0.97 -5.31 -9.67
CA ASP A 21 0.14 -5.14 -8.48
C ASP A 21 0.26 -6.39 -7.60
N ILE A 22 1.09 -6.30 -6.54
CA ILE A 22 1.29 -7.40 -5.59
C ILE A 22 0.07 -7.66 -4.71
N ASN A 23 -0.94 -6.80 -4.74
CA ASN A 23 -2.22 -7.03 -4.06
C ASN A 23 -3.17 -7.91 -4.87
N ASP A 24 -2.86 -8.19 -6.14
CA ASP A 24 -3.61 -9.14 -6.97
C ASP A 24 -3.18 -10.57 -6.65
N PRO A 25 -4.09 -11.42 -6.12
CA PRO A 25 -3.79 -12.83 -5.84
C PRO A 25 -3.27 -13.61 -7.05
N ALA A 26 -3.70 -13.25 -8.28
CA ALA A 26 -3.21 -13.90 -9.49
C ALA A 26 -1.73 -13.58 -9.74
N VAL A 27 -1.29 -12.35 -9.44
CA VAL A 27 0.13 -11.96 -9.54
C VAL A 27 0.98 -12.77 -8.57
N ILE A 28 0.51 -12.91 -7.32
CA ILE A 28 1.21 -13.71 -6.30
C ILE A 28 1.27 -15.19 -6.69
N SER A 29 0.17 -15.77 -7.14
CA SER A 29 0.11 -17.18 -7.56
C SER A 29 1.07 -17.45 -8.74
N ASN A 30 1.08 -16.56 -9.74
CA ASN A 30 1.99 -16.67 -10.87
C ASN A 30 3.47 -16.52 -10.45
N PHE A 31 3.76 -15.59 -9.54
CA PHE A 31 5.11 -15.42 -9.01
C PHE A 31 5.55 -16.64 -8.20
N ALA A 32 4.68 -17.17 -7.33
CA ALA A 32 4.94 -18.41 -6.56
C ALA A 32 5.20 -19.60 -7.47
N ALA A 33 4.44 -19.77 -8.56
CA ALA A 33 4.65 -20.83 -9.54
C ALA A 33 6.01 -20.71 -10.26
N LEU A 34 6.48 -19.49 -10.55
CA LEU A 34 7.80 -19.25 -11.16
C LEU A 34 8.94 -19.54 -10.17
N VAL A 35 8.76 -19.24 -8.91
CA VAL A 35 9.75 -19.48 -7.85
C VAL A 35 9.82 -20.96 -7.48
N GLY A 36 8.68 -21.63 -7.34
CA GLY A 36 8.52 -23.06 -7.18
C GLY A 36 8.58 -23.57 -5.74
N ASP A 37 9.50 -23.10 -4.91
CA ASP A 37 9.64 -23.51 -3.51
C ASP A 37 10.21 -22.40 -2.60
N GLU A 38 10.10 -22.59 -1.28
CA GLU A 38 10.58 -21.62 -0.28
C GLU A 38 12.11 -21.43 -0.35
N THR A 39 12.87 -22.46 -0.69
CA THR A 39 14.33 -22.33 -0.78
C THR A 39 14.75 -21.38 -1.90
N HIS A 40 14.13 -21.50 -3.09
CA HIS A 40 14.36 -20.56 -4.19
C HIS A 40 13.92 -19.16 -3.81
N LEU A 41 12.78 -19.01 -3.13
CA LEU A 41 12.26 -17.72 -2.65
C LEU A 41 13.23 -17.04 -1.68
N ASP A 42 13.69 -17.76 -0.65
CA ASP A 42 14.58 -17.23 0.38
C ASP A 42 15.90 -16.72 -0.23
N TYR A 43 16.53 -17.52 -1.08
CA TYR A 43 17.76 -17.10 -1.75
C TYR A 43 17.56 -15.98 -2.78
N LEU A 44 16.43 -15.97 -3.48
CA LEU A 44 16.08 -14.89 -4.41
C LEU A 44 15.89 -13.57 -3.67
N TYR A 45 15.19 -13.59 -2.53
CA TYR A 45 15.00 -12.41 -1.69
C TYR A 45 16.33 -11.85 -1.19
N LEU A 46 17.19 -12.70 -0.58
CA LEU A 46 18.51 -12.31 -0.10
C LEU A 46 19.39 -11.73 -1.22
N LEU A 47 19.39 -12.40 -2.37
CA LEU A 47 20.15 -11.94 -3.54
C LEU A 47 19.64 -10.57 -4.04
N THR A 48 18.32 -10.39 -4.13
CA THR A 48 17.73 -9.13 -4.60
C THR A 48 18.06 -7.98 -3.66
N VAL A 49 17.95 -8.18 -2.33
CA VAL A 49 18.33 -7.18 -1.33
C VAL A 49 19.80 -6.82 -1.44
N ALA A 50 20.68 -7.82 -1.55
CA ALA A 50 22.12 -7.62 -1.68
C ALA A 50 22.46 -6.86 -2.97
N ASP A 51 21.88 -7.25 -4.11
CA ASP A 51 22.12 -6.66 -5.42
C ASP A 51 21.69 -5.19 -5.47
N VAL A 52 20.48 -4.87 -5.03
CA VAL A 52 19.98 -3.48 -5.02
C VAL A 52 20.82 -2.59 -4.11
N ARG A 53 21.21 -3.08 -2.92
CA ARG A 53 22.04 -2.33 -1.96
C ARG A 53 23.47 -2.13 -2.47
N ALA A 54 24.02 -3.12 -3.17
CA ALA A 54 25.37 -3.05 -3.72
C ALA A 54 25.46 -2.17 -4.98
N THR A 55 24.39 -2.13 -5.78
CA THR A 55 24.35 -1.35 -7.02
C THR A 55 24.38 0.15 -6.73
N SER A 56 23.56 0.62 -5.81
CA SER A 56 23.62 2.01 -5.33
C SER A 56 22.88 2.17 -4.00
N PRO A 57 23.54 2.74 -2.99
CA PRO A 57 22.87 3.04 -1.70
C PRO A 57 21.63 3.92 -1.85
N LYS A 58 21.57 4.76 -2.90
CA LYS A 58 20.41 5.63 -3.17
C LYS A 58 19.20 4.88 -3.72
N LEU A 59 19.41 3.66 -4.25
CA LEU A 59 18.32 2.83 -4.75
C LEU A 59 17.57 2.08 -3.65
N TRP A 60 18.17 1.96 -2.47
CA TRP A 60 17.58 1.30 -1.32
C TRP A 60 16.97 2.33 -0.39
N ASN A 61 15.69 2.20 -0.11
CA ASN A 61 14.95 2.98 0.89
C ASN A 61 13.97 2.09 1.66
N SER A 62 13.36 2.64 2.70
CA SER A 62 12.39 1.93 3.54
C SER A 62 11.22 1.36 2.73
N TRP A 63 10.71 2.12 1.76
CA TRP A 63 9.61 1.69 0.89
C TRP A 63 9.95 0.45 0.06
N LYS A 64 11.12 0.42 -0.58
CA LYS A 64 11.55 -0.77 -1.33
C LYS A 64 11.76 -1.98 -0.43
N ALA A 65 12.32 -1.76 0.76
CA ALA A 65 12.47 -2.83 1.74
C ALA A 65 11.11 -3.46 2.06
N GLN A 66 10.13 -2.65 2.40
CA GLN A 66 8.76 -3.09 2.70
C GLN A 66 8.11 -3.77 1.50
N LEU A 67 8.20 -3.19 0.30
CA LEU A 67 7.59 -3.76 -0.91
C LEU A 67 8.14 -5.15 -1.24
N PHE A 68 9.45 -5.37 -1.08
CA PHE A 68 10.08 -6.66 -1.31
C PHE A 68 9.69 -7.67 -0.23
N GLU A 69 9.60 -7.24 1.02
CA GLU A 69 9.15 -8.06 2.15
C GLU A 69 7.69 -8.49 1.99
N GLU A 70 6.81 -7.58 1.60
CA GLU A 70 5.39 -7.90 1.33
C GLU A 70 5.26 -8.97 0.23
N LEU A 71 5.95 -8.80 -0.91
CA LEU A 71 5.93 -9.82 -1.97
C LEU A 71 6.50 -11.16 -1.48
N TYR A 72 7.58 -11.13 -0.70
CA TYR A 72 8.19 -12.34 -0.12
C TYR A 72 7.21 -13.07 0.80
N GLU A 73 6.60 -12.39 1.77
CA GLU A 73 5.67 -13.01 2.73
C GLU A 73 4.39 -13.54 2.05
N MET A 74 3.81 -12.77 1.12
CA MET A 74 2.65 -13.24 0.37
C MET A 74 2.96 -14.47 -0.48
N THR A 75 4.13 -14.50 -1.12
CA THR A 75 4.58 -15.65 -1.91
C THR A 75 4.86 -16.86 -1.03
N LYS A 76 5.50 -16.66 0.12
CA LYS A 76 5.76 -17.72 1.09
C LYS A 76 4.47 -18.35 1.60
N ARG A 77 3.46 -17.51 1.90
CA ARG A 77 2.12 -17.98 2.26
C ARG A 77 1.49 -18.82 1.14
N ALA A 78 1.59 -18.37 -0.12
CA ALA A 78 1.06 -19.11 -1.27
C ALA A 78 1.77 -20.45 -1.48
N LEU A 79 3.09 -20.51 -1.33
CA LEU A 79 3.87 -21.76 -1.44
C LEU A 79 3.50 -22.75 -0.34
N ARG A 80 3.32 -22.29 0.92
CA ARG A 80 2.92 -23.15 2.05
C ARG A 80 1.51 -23.69 1.93
N ARG A 81 0.62 -22.94 1.31
CA ARG A 81 -0.75 -23.39 1.04
C ARG A 81 -0.80 -24.46 -0.06
N GLY A 82 0.21 -24.47 -0.93
CA GLY A 82 0.26 -25.30 -2.12
C GLY A 82 -0.25 -24.57 -3.36
N LEU A 83 0.48 -24.71 -4.46
CA LEU A 83 0.19 -24.00 -5.72
C LEU A 83 -1.15 -24.40 -6.36
N GLU A 84 -1.65 -25.58 -6.00
CA GLU A 84 -2.96 -26.11 -6.39
C GLU A 84 -4.14 -25.45 -5.63
N ASN A 85 -3.85 -24.73 -4.54
CA ASN A 85 -4.83 -24.05 -3.71
C ASN A 85 -4.53 -22.54 -3.67
N PRO A 86 -4.69 -21.80 -4.78
CA PRO A 86 -4.43 -20.37 -4.80
C PRO A 86 -5.32 -19.62 -3.80
N ILE A 87 -4.81 -18.52 -3.28
CA ILE A 87 -5.61 -17.64 -2.41
C ILE A 87 -6.74 -17.08 -3.27
N ASP A 88 -7.99 -17.32 -2.85
CA ASP A 88 -9.15 -16.75 -3.51
C ASP A 88 -9.29 -15.26 -3.16
N LYS A 89 -9.76 -14.48 -4.13
CA LYS A 89 -9.99 -13.05 -3.98
C LYS A 89 -10.98 -12.75 -2.85
N ASP A 90 -12.08 -13.51 -2.78
CA ASP A 90 -13.12 -13.31 -1.77
C ASP A 90 -12.61 -13.66 -0.35
N GLU A 91 -11.77 -14.69 -0.25
CA GLU A 91 -11.09 -15.05 1.00
C GLU A 91 -10.18 -13.90 1.47
N LEU A 92 -9.36 -13.34 0.57
CA LEU A 92 -8.48 -12.22 0.90
C LEU A 92 -9.25 -10.96 1.31
N LEU A 93 -10.36 -10.66 0.60
CA LEU A 93 -11.25 -9.55 0.95
C LEU A 93 -11.86 -9.72 2.34
N SER A 94 -12.36 -10.92 2.64
CA SER A 94 -12.95 -11.24 3.93
C SER A 94 -11.93 -11.11 5.06
N GLU A 95 -10.72 -11.65 4.87
CA GLU A 95 -9.63 -11.57 5.82
C GLU A 95 -9.24 -10.11 6.12
N LYS A 96 -8.99 -9.30 5.07
CA LYS A 96 -8.62 -7.88 5.24
C LYS A 96 -9.71 -7.08 5.97
N LYS A 97 -10.97 -7.28 5.60
CA LYS A 97 -12.12 -6.64 6.27
C LYS A 97 -12.22 -7.07 7.74
N GLN A 98 -12.03 -8.36 8.02
CA GLN A 98 -12.07 -8.87 9.39
C GLN A 98 -10.99 -8.25 10.26
N VAL A 99 -9.73 -8.26 9.79
CA VAL A 99 -8.60 -7.65 10.51
C VAL A 99 -8.82 -6.15 10.72
N ALA A 100 -9.29 -5.42 9.70
CA ALA A 100 -9.59 -3.99 9.82
C ALA A 100 -10.72 -3.73 10.85
N LYS A 101 -11.76 -4.57 10.90
CA LYS A 101 -12.80 -4.48 11.94
C LYS A 101 -12.25 -4.74 13.34
N GLU A 102 -11.32 -5.67 13.48
CA GLU A 102 -10.68 -5.95 14.79
C GLU A 102 -9.85 -4.75 15.27
N LEU A 103 -9.13 -4.09 14.38
CA LEU A 103 -8.40 -2.86 14.68
C LEU A 103 -9.35 -1.71 15.08
N LEU A 104 -10.53 -1.63 14.47
CA LEU A 104 -11.55 -0.63 14.79
C LEU A 104 -12.28 -0.89 16.11
N LYS A 105 -12.35 -2.13 16.58
CA LYS A 105 -13.00 -2.48 17.87
C LYS A 105 -12.33 -1.87 19.09
N SER A 106 -11.07 -1.46 18.99
CA SER A 106 -10.39 -0.70 20.03
C SER A 106 -10.93 0.74 20.18
N GLY A 107 -11.67 1.23 19.17
CA GLY A 107 -12.39 2.50 19.16
C GLY A 107 -13.88 2.35 19.50
N SER A 108 -14.61 3.46 19.50
CA SER A 108 -16.04 3.52 19.85
C SER A 108 -17.00 3.29 18.67
N LEU A 109 -16.49 2.81 17.52
CA LEU A 109 -17.30 2.63 16.29
C LEU A 109 -18.14 1.36 16.36
N SER A 110 -19.43 1.49 16.04
CA SER A 110 -20.32 0.36 15.86
C SER A 110 -20.15 -0.30 14.48
N ASP A 111 -20.45 -1.60 14.38
CA ASP A 111 -20.44 -2.31 13.09
C ASP A 111 -21.34 -1.64 12.05
N ALA A 112 -22.46 -1.06 12.44
CA ALA A 112 -23.37 -0.35 11.54
C ALA A 112 -22.75 0.93 10.95
N GLU A 113 -21.93 1.66 11.71
CA GLU A 113 -21.20 2.82 11.21
C GLU A 113 -20.09 2.41 10.23
N ILE A 114 -19.36 1.35 10.55
CA ILE A 114 -18.34 0.77 9.68
C ILE A 114 -18.96 0.32 8.36
N ASP A 115 -20.03 -0.46 8.41
CA ASP A 115 -20.70 -1.00 7.24
C ASP A 115 -21.30 0.13 6.36
N ARG A 116 -21.80 1.21 6.96
CA ARG A 116 -22.28 2.40 6.24
C ARG A 116 -21.16 3.09 5.45
N ILE A 117 -19.97 3.21 6.05
CA ILE A 117 -18.81 3.80 5.36
C ILE A 117 -18.35 2.86 4.24
N TRP A 118 -18.20 1.58 4.55
CA TRP A 118 -17.70 0.58 3.61
C TRP A 118 -18.63 0.29 2.43
N ALA A 119 -19.92 0.58 2.57
CA ALA A 119 -20.88 0.49 1.46
C ALA A 119 -20.57 1.43 0.27
N ASN A 120 -19.69 2.43 0.47
CA ASN A 120 -19.24 3.32 -0.60
C ASN A 120 -17.95 2.85 -1.29
N PHE A 121 -17.32 1.77 -0.79
CA PHE A 121 -16.05 1.26 -1.30
C PHE A 121 -16.25 -0.03 -2.09
N GLY A 122 -15.72 -0.05 -3.30
CA GLY A 122 -15.66 -1.27 -4.11
C GLY A 122 -14.59 -2.26 -3.60
N GLU A 123 -14.61 -3.48 -4.14
CA GLU A 123 -13.65 -4.54 -3.79
C GLU A 123 -12.20 -4.10 -4.01
N GLU A 124 -11.94 -3.31 -5.07
CA GLU A 124 -10.61 -2.80 -5.40
C GLU A 124 -9.97 -2.02 -4.27
N TYR A 125 -10.76 -1.23 -3.51
CA TYR A 125 -10.29 -0.52 -2.34
C TYR A 125 -9.72 -1.48 -1.28
N PHE A 126 -10.49 -2.50 -0.93
CA PHE A 126 -10.09 -3.48 0.10
C PHE A 126 -8.91 -4.35 -0.34
N LEU A 127 -8.79 -4.64 -1.63
CA LEU A 127 -7.63 -5.37 -2.15
C LEU A 127 -6.36 -4.53 -2.08
N ARG A 128 -6.43 -3.26 -2.46
CA ARG A 128 -5.27 -2.37 -2.56
C ARG A 128 -4.85 -1.73 -1.24
N CYS A 129 -5.72 -1.69 -0.24
CA CYS A 129 -5.40 -1.12 1.06
C CYS A 129 -5.05 -2.22 2.07
N ARG A 130 -4.12 -1.91 2.97
CA ARG A 130 -3.80 -2.77 4.12
C ARG A 130 -4.88 -2.60 5.19
N PRO A 131 -5.09 -3.59 6.08
CA PRO A 131 -6.08 -3.49 7.16
C PRO A 131 -5.91 -2.25 8.04
N GLU A 132 -4.67 -1.84 8.32
CA GLU A 132 -4.33 -0.63 9.09
C GLU A 132 -4.78 0.64 8.36
N GLU A 133 -4.56 0.71 7.04
CA GLU A 133 -5.02 1.82 6.21
C GLU A 133 -6.56 1.87 6.16
N ILE A 134 -7.22 0.72 6.00
CA ILE A 134 -8.69 0.62 6.00
C ILE A 134 -9.24 1.11 7.34
N SER A 135 -8.64 0.70 8.45
CA SER A 135 -9.01 1.14 9.79
C SER A 135 -8.86 2.66 9.94
N TRP A 136 -7.72 3.20 9.55
CA TRP A 136 -7.46 4.63 9.63
C TRP A 136 -8.41 5.46 8.75
N HIS A 137 -8.58 5.07 7.49
CA HIS A 137 -9.52 5.74 6.57
C HIS A 137 -10.95 5.73 7.12
N THR A 138 -11.37 4.62 7.73
CA THR A 138 -12.69 4.50 8.34
C THR A 138 -12.86 5.48 9.51
N GLN A 139 -11.84 5.61 10.38
CA GLN A 139 -11.85 6.56 11.48
C GLN A 139 -11.92 8.02 11.01
N LEU A 140 -11.24 8.35 9.92
CA LEU A 140 -11.29 9.68 9.32
C LEU A 140 -12.69 10.00 8.76
N LEU A 141 -13.32 9.03 8.13
CA LEU A 141 -14.58 9.22 7.40
C LEU A 141 -15.83 9.16 8.30
N VAL A 142 -15.75 8.55 9.49
CA VAL A 142 -16.91 8.46 10.39
C VAL A 142 -17.47 9.82 10.78
N ASN A 143 -16.62 10.81 10.97
CA ASN A 143 -16.95 12.16 11.36
C ASN A 143 -16.90 13.15 10.19
N PHE A 144 -16.73 12.67 8.96
CA PHE A 144 -16.67 13.54 7.80
C PHE A 144 -18.05 14.08 7.45
N ASP A 145 -18.17 15.41 7.43
CA ASP A 145 -19.36 16.14 7.02
C ASP A 145 -19.06 16.95 5.75
N PRO A 146 -19.53 16.52 4.56
CA PRO A 146 -19.26 17.16 3.29
C PRO A 146 -19.84 18.58 3.18
N VAL A 147 -20.82 18.95 4.03
CA VAL A 147 -21.40 20.29 4.05
C VAL A 147 -20.47 21.28 4.74
N ARG A 148 -19.79 20.84 5.80
CA ARG A 148 -18.83 21.65 6.56
C ARG A 148 -17.45 21.68 5.93
N ARG A 149 -17.02 20.53 5.38
CA ARG A 149 -15.73 20.37 4.70
C ARG A 149 -15.96 19.64 3.40
N PRO A 150 -15.79 20.27 2.24
CA PRO A 150 -16.02 19.61 0.96
C PRO A 150 -14.97 18.54 0.64
N PHE A 151 -13.84 18.52 1.32
CA PHE A 151 -12.75 17.55 1.16
C PHE A 151 -12.07 17.28 2.50
N LEU A 152 -11.36 16.17 2.57
CA LEU A 152 -10.56 15.78 3.72
C LEU A 152 -9.14 15.47 3.26
N VAL A 153 -8.17 16.07 3.93
CA VAL A 153 -6.73 15.83 3.71
C VAL A 153 -6.10 15.49 5.05
N GLU A 154 -5.45 14.34 5.11
CA GLU A 154 -4.73 13.91 6.30
C GLU A 154 -3.38 13.31 5.92
N ALA A 155 -2.37 13.51 6.76
CA ALA A 155 -1.05 12.94 6.57
C ALA A 155 -0.57 12.32 7.89
N GLN A 156 -0.08 11.09 7.83
CA GLN A 156 0.43 10.40 9.01
C GLN A 156 1.70 9.59 8.72
N ASN A 157 2.46 9.41 9.78
CA ASN A 157 3.55 8.43 9.86
C ASN A 157 3.03 7.24 10.67
N ASP A 158 2.65 6.18 9.99
CA ASP A 158 2.31 4.92 10.65
C ASP A 158 3.55 4.01 10.71
N GLU A 159 3.68 3.24 11.79
CA GLU A 159 4.77 2.26 11.95
C GLU A 159 4.72 1.16 10.89
N SER A 160 3.52 0.83 10.42
CA SER A 160 3.30 -0.15 9.35
C SER A 160 3.63 0.38 7.95
N SER A 161 3.82 1.68 7.76
CA SER A 161 4.18 2.31 6.49
C SER A 161 5.64 2.75 6.48
N ALA A 162 6.36 2.39 5.44
CA ALA A 162 7.75 2.81 5.26
C ALA A 162 7.91 4.27 4.79
N GLY A 163 6.81 4.96 4.48
CA GLY A 163 6.75 6.38 4.11
C GLY A 163 5.69 7.13 4.91
N THR A 164 5.59 8.44 4.67
CA THR A 164 4.45 9.24 5.14
C THR A 164 3.27 8.98 4.22
N THR A 165 2.16 8.55 4.79
CA THR A 165 0.92 8.32 4.04
C THR A 165 0.10 9.60 4.02
N VAL A 166 -0.27 10.06 2.82
CA VAL A 166 -1.14 11.22 2.59
C VAL A 166 -2.45 10.72 2.01
N PHE A 167 -3.52 10.98 2.74
CA PHE A 167 -4.89 10.62 2.40
C PHE A 167 -5.64 11.85 1.91
N LEU A 168 -6.27 11.73 0.75
CA LEU A 168 -7.18 12.74 0.20
C LEU A 168 -8.52 12.10 -0.10
N TYR A 169 -9.58 12.69 0.44
CA TYR A 169 -10.96 12.35 0.12
C TYR A 169 -11.65 13.59 -0.43
N THR A 170 -11.91 13.60 -1.74
CA THR A 170 -12.30 14.80 -2.48
C THR A 170 -13.47 14.50 -3.40
N PRO A 171 -14.33 15.51 -3.70
CA PRO A 171 -15.29 15.38 -4.79
C PRO A 171 -14.59 14.97 -6.08
N GLN A 172 -15.23 14.12 -6.87
CA GLN A 172 -14.71 13.74 -8.18
C GLN A 172 -14.52 14.99 -9.05
N GLY A 173 -13.30 15.21 -9.50
CA GLY A 173 -12.94 16.37 -10.29
C GLY A 173 -11.70 16.18 -11.14
N HIS A 174 -11.59 16.96 -12.21
CA HIS A 174 -10.61 16.71 -13.26
C HIS A 174 -9.16 17.03 -12.92
N PHE A 175 -8.80 17.59 -11.78
CA PHE A 175 -7.42 18.01 -11.52
C PHE A 175 -6.87 17.61 -10.16
N THR A 176 -7.60 16.85 -9.36
CA THR A 176 -7.18 16.49 -7.99
C THR A 176 -5.82 15.79 -7.98
N PHE A 177 -5.61 14.82 -8.88
CA PHE A 177 -4.33 14.11 -8.96
C PHE A 177 -3.18 15.04 -9.36
N ALA A 178 -3.36 15.85 -10.42
CA ALA A 178 -2.33 16.76 -10.90
C ALA A 178 -2.00 17.85 -9.86
N THR A 179 -3.01 18.37 -9.17
CA THR A 179 -2.81 19.37 -8.11
C THR A 179 -2.07 18.74 -6.92
N ALA A 180 -2.50 17.57 -6.45
CA ALA A 180 -1.84 16.89 -5.33
C ALA A 180 -0.37 16.58 -5.64
N THR A 181 -0.09 16.01 -6.82
CA THR A 181 1.29 15.71 -7.23
C THR A 181 2.16 16.96 -7.36
N ALA A 182 1.61 18.08 -7.87
CA ALA A 182 2.33 19.34 -7.95
C ALA A 182 2.68 19.89 -6.56
N VAL A 183 1.73 19.84 -5.61
CA VAL A 183 1.99 20.28 -4.22
C VAL A 183 3.03 19.39 -3.56
N LEU A 184 2.96 18.07 -3.74
CA LEU A 184 3.95 17.14 -3.19
C LEU A 184 5.35 17.42 -3.76
N ASP A 185 5.46 17.73 -5.05
CA ASP A 185 6.71 18.10 -5.71
C ASP A 185 7.23 19.46 -5.18
N GLU A 186 6.37 20.50 -5.03
CA GLU A 186 6.73 21.78 -4.40
C GLU A 186 7.30 21.61 -2.99
N PHE A 187 6.81 20.61 -2.23
CA PHE A 187 7.34 20.26 -0.91
C PHE A 187 8.67 19.48 -0.98
N GLY A 188 9.16 19.15 -2.18
CA GLY A 188 10.37 18.37 -2.39
C GLY A 188 10.24 16.91 -2.00
N LEU A 189 9.01 16.38 -2.00
CA LEU A 189 8.72 15.00 -1.63
C LEU A 189 8.78 14.07 -2.84
N THR A 190 9.28 12.87 -2.63
CA THR A 190 9.28 11.81 -3.63
C THR A 190 8.05 10.93 -3.43
N ILE A 191 7.17 10.86 -4.42
CA ILE A 191 6.04 9.94 -4.43
C ILE A 191 6.55 8.54 -4.78
N VAL A 192 6.38 7.60 -3.87
CA VAL A 192 6.82 6.20 -4.06
C VAL A 192 5.66 5.26 -4.35
N ASP A 193 4.44 5.64 -3.94
CA ASP A 193 3.18 4.98 -4.30
C ASP A 193 2.06 6.01 -4.44
N ALA A 194 1.15 5.76 -5.37
CA ALA A 194 -0.03 6.59 -5.58
C ALA A 194 -1.20 5.71 -6.02
N ARG A 195 -2.26 5.72 -5.22
CA ARG A 195 -3.49 4.99 -5.50
C ARG A 195 -4.65 5.97 -5.57
N VAL A 196 -5.34 6.00 -6.70
CA VAL A 196 -6.57 6.76 -6.88
C VAL A 196 -7.70 5.77 -7.06
N ILE A 197 -8.62 5.76 -6.12
CA ILE A 197 -9.73 4.80 -6.05
C ILE A 197 -11.03 5.58 -6.23
N PRO A 198 -11.73 5.39 -7.36
CA PRO A 198 -13.05 5.97 -7.54
C PRO A 198 -14.02 5.31 -6.56
N LEU A 199 -14.92 6.10 -6.01
CA LEU A 199 -15.98 5.62 -5.13
C LEU A 199 -17.32 5.63 -5.87
N GLU A 200 -18.30 4.89 -5.34
CA GLU A 200 -19.63 4.80 -5.97
C GLU A 200 -20.43 6.10 -5.94
N ARG A 201 -20.06 7.04 -5.08
CA ARG A 201 -20.70 8.36 -4.96
C ARG A 201 -19.66 9.44 -5.23
N ASP A 202 -20.04 10.50 -5.87
CA ASP A 202 -19.39 11.76 -6.26
C ASP A 202 -18.02 12.13 -5.63
N TYR A 203 -17.36 11.19 -4.95
CA TYR A 203 -16.07 11.34 -4.28
C TYR A 203 -15.04 10.36 -4.84
N SER A 204 -13.78 10.72 -4.72
CA SER A 204 -12.63 9.86 -4.94
C SER A 204 -11.74 9.85 -3.72
N LEU A 205 -11.10 8.71 -3.49
CA LEU A 205 -10.10 8.52 -2.46
C LEU A 205 -8.75 8.39 -3.14
N SER A 206 -7.81 9.25 -2.74
CA SER A 206 -6.43 9.18 -3.21
C SER A 206 -5.51 8.97 -2.01
N VAL A 207 -4.60 8.01 -2.14
CA VAL A 207 -3.57 7.73 -1.14
C VAL A 207 -2.22 7.84 -1.80
N TYR A 208 -1.35 8.68 -1.24
CA TYR A 208 0.04 8.80 -1.67
C TYR A 208 0.93 8.34 -0.54
N VAL A 209 1.97 7.59 -0.86
CA VAL A 209 3.07 7.33 0.06
C VAL A 209 4.26 8.14 -0.42
N VAL A 210 4.78 9.01 0.47
CA VAL A 210 5.82 9.95 0.14
C VAL A 210 7.03 9.81 1.05
N LEU A 211 8.20 10.14 0.50
CA LEU A 211 9.46 10.21 1.21
C LEU A 211 10.11 11.58 1.00
N GLU A 212 10.86 12.03 1.99
CA GLU A 212 11.81 13.12 1.84
C GLU A 212 12.93 12.73 0.85
N GLN A 213 13.68 13.72 0.36
CA GLN A 213 14.79 13.46 -0.59
C GLN A 213 15.89 12.55 -0.03
N ASN A 214 15.99 12.44 1.29
CA ASN A 214 16.92 11.52 1.97
C ASN A 214 16.39 10.07 2.05
N GLY A 215 15.21 9.79 1.49
CA GLY A 215 14.56 8.48 1.51
C GLY A 215 13.87 8.12 2.83
N GLN A 216 13.67 9.09 3.72
CA GLN A 216 12.99 8.91 5.01
C GLN A 216 11.57 9.50 4.98
N ARG A 217 10.77 9.16 5.99
CA ARG A 217 9.47 9.79 6.25
C ARG A 217 9.61 11.26 6.56
N ILE A 218 8.54 12.04 6.45
CA ILE A 218 8.50 13.42 6.97
C ILE A 218 8.78 13.38 8.48
N PRO A 219 9.79 14.13 8.98
CA PRO A 219 10.32 13.89 10.32
C PRO A 219 9.40 14.39 11.45
N ASP A 220 8.56 15.38 11.18
CA ASP A 220 7.78 16.04 12.23
C ASP A 220 6.33 16.33 11.84
N ALA A 221 5.48 16.46 12.87
CA ALA A 221 4.06 16.76 12.72
C ALA A 221 3.80 18.17 12.16
N ALA A 222 4.69 19.11 12.39
CA ALA A 222 4.53 20.48 11.91
C ALA A 222 4.64 20.52 10.38
N ARG A 223 5.59 19.80 9.81
CA ARG A 223 5.76 19.68 8.36
C ARG A 223 4.61 18.89 7.72
N CYS A 224 4.11 17.84 8.38
CA CYS A 224 2.87 17.18 7.96
C CYS A 224 1.68 18.15 7.95
N GLY A 225 1.52 18.95 9.01
CA GLY A 225 0.47 19.97 9.09
C GLY A 225 0.57 21.06 8.03
N GLN A 226 1.77 21.51 7.67
CA GLN A 226 1.99 22.44 6.55
C GLN A 226 1.57 21.83 5.21
N LEU A 227 1.93 20.55 4.99
CA LEU A 227 1.54 19.83 3.80
C LEU A 227 0.01 19.70 3.69
N GLN A 228 -0.67 19.34 4.79
CA GLN A 228 -2.14 19.23 4.86
C GLN A 228 -2.84 20.55 4.56
N GLN A 229 -2.28 21.68 5.00
CA GLN A 229 -2.84 23.01 4.74
C GLN A 229 -2.65 23.46 3.29
N ARG A 230 -1.65 22.92 2.61
CA ARG A 230 -1.31 23.32 1.24
C ARG A 230 -2.04 22.47 0.19
N LEU A 231 -2.35 21.21 0.53
CA LEU A 231 -3.18 20.31 -0.27
C LEU A 231 -4.65 20.67 -0.18
#